data_8db8dfaf4931b1fccdbe2ab0ec2f916d
#
_entry.id   8db8dfaf4931b1fccdbe2ab0ec2f916d
#
_cell.length_a   1.000
_cell.length_b   1.000
_cell.length_c   1.000
_cell.angle_alpha   90.00
_cell.angle_beta   90.00
_cell.angle_gamma   90.00
#
_symmetry.space_group_name_H-M   'P 1'
#
loop_
_entity.id
_entity.type
_entity.pdbx_description
1 polymer ?
#
loop_
_entity_poly.entity_id
_entity_poly.type
_entity_poly.pdbx_seq_one_letter_code
_entity_poly.pdbx_strand_id
1 'polypeptide(L)'
;TALQKGRDDRLILHGQAPGYVERRTFEQIEQWGDTYKHPELYDANGKRKFNKRMLYGEEIDGKGMFFEAQLKPVFPKDGKCDITDSGIHVYDTDEVYFVLSMATSFNGFDKSPSREGIDPSAKAAGILDKALSYNYRTLKQRHTEDYRSLFNRVDFKLASSPEQKAMPTDKRIEQFAQT
;
A
#
# COMPACT_ATOMS: atom_id res chain seq x y z
N THR A 1 0.89 -13.60 -3.09
CA THR A 1 0.42 -12.92 -1.87
C THR A 1 -0.26 -13.96 -0.99
N ALA A 2 0.10 -14.02 0.27
CA ALA A 2 -0.48 -14.90 1.28
C ALA A 2 -0.89 -14.12 2.52
N LEU A 3 -2.00 -14.54 3.15
CA LEU A 3 -2.48 -14.07 4.43
C LEU A 3 -2.29 -15.20 5.44
N GLN A 4 -1.76 -14.90 6.62
CA GLN A 4 -1.50 -15.92 7.64
C GLN A 4 -1.56 -15.35 9.05
N LYS A 5 -1.87 -16.20 10.03
CA LYS A 5 -1.70 -15.87 11.45
C LYS A 5 -0.21 -15.82 11.79
N GLY A 6 0.22 -14.71 12.35
CA GLY A 6 1.56 -14.50 12.88
C GLY A 6 1.67 -14.83 14.37
N ARG A 7 2.84 -14.55 14.95
CA ARG A 7 3.05 -14.60 16.40
C ARG A 7 2.34 -13.43 17.07
N ASP A 8 2.09 -13.53 18.37
CA ASP A 8 1.57 -12.46 19.22
C ASP A 8 0.28 -11.81 18.70
N ASP A 9 -0.66 -12.62 18.23
CA ASP A 9 -1.96 -12.19 17.71
C ASP A 9 -1.84 -11.11 16.62
N ARG A 10 -1.06 -11.39 15.60
CA ARG A 10 -0.93 -10.59 14.39
C ARG A 10 -1.52 -11.30 13.20
N LEU A 11 -2.19 -10.56 12.35
CA LEU A 11 -2.51 -11.00 10.99
C LEU A 11 -1.45 -10.45 10.04
N ILE A 12 -0.84 -11.33 9.28
CA ILE A 12 0.27 -10.98 8.38
C ILE A 12 -0.15 -11.21 6.93
N LEU A 13 -0.02 -10.16 6.12
CA LEU A 13 -0.12 -10.22 4.67
C LEU A 13 1.27 -10.03 4.06
N HIS A 14 1.74 -11.01 3.32
CA HIS A 14 3.03 -10.91 2.64
C HIS A 14 2.92 -11.30 1.16
N GLY A 15 3.84 -10.80 0.35
CA GLY A 15 3.87 -11.13 -1.06
C GLY A 15 4.98 -10.43 -1.82
N GLN A 16 4.94 -10.61 -3.13
CA GLN A 16 5.83 -9.95 -4.07
C GLN A 16 5.01 -9.16 -5.08
N ALA A 17 5.37 -7.91 -5.32
CA ALA A 17 4.82 -7.11 -6.38
C ALA A 17 5.37 -7.55 -7.74
N PRO A 18 4.63 -7.35 -8.85
CA PRO A 18 5.21 -7.51 -10.17
C PRO A 18 6.43 -6.60 -10.35
N GLY A 19 7.44 -7.09 -11.04
CA GLY A 19 8.61 -6.29 -11.40
C GLY A 19 8.41 -5.48 -12.69
N TYR A 20 7.43 -5.88 -13.49
CA TYR A 20 6.99 -5.17 -14.69
C TYR A 20 5.48 -5.28 -14.83
N VAL A 21 4.83 -4.17 -15.11
CA VAL A 21 3.38 -4.09 -15.36
C VAL A 21 3.14 -3.21 -16.58
N GLU A 22 2.66 -3.82 -17.66
CA GLU A 22 2.23 -3.07 -18.85
C GLU A 22 0.71 -2.82 -18.80
N ARG A 23 0.33 -1.57 -18.80
CA ARG A 23 -1.08 -1.15 -18.81
C ARG A 23 -1.77 -1.23 -20.15
N ARG A 24 -1.01 -1.16 -21.25
CA ARG A 24 -1.53 -1.28 -22.61
C ARG A 24 -1.86 -2.73 -22.93
N THR A 25 -2.82 -2.97 -23.79
CA THR A 25 -3.09 -4.31 -24.29
C THR A 25 -2.03 -4.72 -25.34
N PHE A 26 -1.85 -6.00 -25.57
CA PHE A 26 -0.94 -6.48 -26.61
C PHE A 26 -1.34 -5.96 -27.99
N GLU A 27 -2.66 -5.94 -28.26
CA GLU A 27 -3.22 -5.43 -29.52
C GLU A 27 -2.86 -3.95 -29.73
N GLN A 28 -2.94 -3.12 -28.69
CA GLN A 28 -2.54 -1.71 -28.76
C GLN A 28 -1.05 -1.54 -29.06
N ILE A 29 -0.18 -2.30 -28.39
CA ILE A 29 1.27 -2.23 -28.62
C ILE A 29 1.61 -2.63 -30.05
N GLU A 30 1.02 -3.72 -30.53
CA GLU A 30 1.26 -4.26 -31.87
C GLU A 30 0.68 -3.36 -32.97
N GLN A 31 -0.54 -2.84 -32.78
CA GLN A 31 -1.17 -1.90 -33.73
C GLN A 31 -0.36 -0.61 -33.90
N TRP A 32 0.29 -0.14 -32.82
CA TRP A 32 1.10 1.08 -32.87
C TRP A 32 2.54 0.84 -33.30
N GLY A 33 2.94 -0.41 -33.52
CA GLY A 33 4.31 -0.78 -33.90
C GLY A 33 5.32 -0.56 -32.75
N ASP A 34 4.85 -0.57 -31.50
CA ASP A 34 5.63 -0.20 -30.32
C ASP A 34 6.29 -1.41 -29.63
N THR A 35 6.31 -2.60 -30.23
CA THR A 35 6.86 -3.83 -29.62
C THR A 35 8.31 -3.67 -29.17
N TYR A 36 9.11 -2.90 -29.90
CA TYR A 36 10.52 -2.64 -29.57
C TYR A 36 10.71 -1.80 -28.28
N LYS A 37 9.67 -1.09 -27.84
CA LYS A 37 9.68 -0.29 -26.59
C LYS A 37 9.44 -1.14 -25.33
N HIS A 38 9.08 -2.41 -25.52
CA HIS A 38 8.70 -3.33 -24.45
C HIS A 38 9.57 -4.60 -24.46
N PRO A 39 10.90 -4.46 -24.25
CA PRO A 39 11.82 -5.60 -24.31
C PRO A 39 11.55 -6.65 -23.24
N GLU A 40 10.80 -6.31 -22.19
CA GLU A 40 10.32 -7.28 -21.20
C GLU A 40 9.31 -8.25 -21.78
N LEU A 41 8.44 -7.80 -22.69
CA LEU A 41 7.32 -8.57 -23.26
C LEU A 41 7.62 -9.16 -24.63
N TYR A 42 8.48 -8.52 -25.42
CA TYR A 42 8.78 -8.88 -26.80
C TYR A 42 10.27 -9.14 -27.01
N ASP A 43 10.60 -10.03 -27.91
CA ASP A 43 11.99 -10.25 -28.35
C ASP A 43 12.40 -9.23 -29.45
N ALA A 44 13.65 -9.33 -29.91
CA ALA A 44 14.19 -8.44 -30.94
C ALA A 44 13.48 -8.54 -32.30
N ASN A 45 12.72 -9.62 -32.54
CA ASN A 45 11.94 -9.84 -33.76
C ASN A 45 10.48 -9.39 -33.60
N GLY A 46 10.10 -8.78 -32.47
CA GLY A 46 8.75 -8.36 -32.16
C GLY A 46 7.80 -9.51 -31.80
N LYS A 47 8.32 -10.69 -31.45
CA LYS A 47 7.52 -11.83 -31.01
C LYS A 47 7.28 -11.74 -29.51
N ARG A 48 6.03 -12.01 -29.07
CA ARG A 48 5.68 -12.06 -27.63
C ARG A 48 6.49 -13.16 -26.93
N LYS A 49 7.15 -12.79 -25.82
CA LYS A 49 7.80 -13.73 -24.87
C LYS A 49 6.81 -14.38 -23.92
N PHE A 50 5.74 -13.65 -23.58
CA PHE A 50 4.75 -14.05 -22.59
C PHE A 50 3.32 -13.74 -23.07
N ASN A 51 2.35 -14.49 -22.53
CA ASN A 51 0.92 -14.23 -22.77
C ASN A 51 0.29 -13.32 -21.71
N LYS A 52 1.09 -12.84 -20.73
CA LYS A 52 0.66 -11.95 -19.65
C LYS A 52 1.49 -10.67 -19.65
N ARG A 53 0.88 -9.58 -19.21
CA ARG A 53 1.46 -8.24 -19.16
C ARG A 53 1.99 -7.86 -17.75
N MET A 54 1.86 -8.75 -16.78
CA MET A 54 2.44 -8.62 -15.46
C MET A 54 3.49 -9.71 -15.28
N LEU A 55 4.74 -9.31 -15.03
CA LEU A 55 5.87 -10.21 -14.86
C LEU A 55 6.44 -10.06 -13.46
N TYR A 56 6.78 -11.19 -12.84
CA TYR A 56 7.40 -11.26 -11.51
C TYR A 56 8.90 -11.49 -11.62
N GLY A 57 9.58 -11.55 -10.47
CA GLY A 57 11.02 -11.57 -10.40
C GLY A 57 11.72 -12.71 -11.15
N GLU A 58 11.11 -13.88 -11.18
CA GLU A 58 11.61 -15.07 -11.90
C GLU A 58 11.57 -14.92 -13.44
N GLU A 59 10.66 -14.10 -13.95
CA GLU A 59 10.49 -13.88 -15.40
C GLU A 59 11.33 -12.73 -15.95
N ILE A 60 11.72 -11.80 -15.09
CA ILE A 60 12.44 -10.58 -15.46
C ILE A 60 13.67 -10.33 -14.60
N ASP A 61 14.29 -11.40 -14.16
CA ASP A 61 15.56 -11.36 -13.45
C ASP A 61 15.53 -10.57 -12.13
N GLY A 62 14.49 -10.81 -11.31
CA GLY A 62 14.49 -10.38 -9.92
C GLY A 62 14.10 -8.94 -9.66
N LYS A 63 13.32 -8.28 -10.50
CA LYS A 63 12.92 -6.86 -10.29
C LYS A 63 11.74 -6.66 -9.34
N GLY A 64 10.98 -7.71 -9.00
CA GLY A 64 9.80 -7.63 -8.16
C GLY A 64 10.12 -7.32 -6.69
N MET A 65 9.47 -6.32 -6.12
CA MET A 65 9.64 -5.91 -4.73
C MET A 65 8.81 -6.79 -3.79
N PHE A 66 9.41 -7.29 -2.71
CA PHE A 66 8.69 -7.97 -1.65
C PHE A 66 8.03 -6.95 -0.72
N PHE A 67 6.92 -7.34 -0.11
CA PHE A 67 6.21 -6.51 0.87
C PHE A 67 5.62 -7.37 1.99
N GLU A 68 5.46 -6.75 3.15
CA GLU A 68 4.71 -7.31 4.27
C GLU A 68 3.88 -6.22 4.96
N ALA A 69 2.67 -6.58 5.37
CA ALA A 69 1.81 -5.81 6.24
C ALA A 69 1.49 -6.66 7.48
N GLN A 70 1.57 -6.07 8.65
CA GLN A 70 1.23 -6.70 9.93
C GLN A 70 0.15 -5.89 10.63
N LEU A 71 -0.96 -6.54 10.96
CA LEU A 71 -2.11 -5.95 11.61
C LEU A 71 -2.28 -6.57 13.00
N LYS A 72 -2.39 -5.75 14.04
CA LYS A 72 -2.64 -6.19 15.42
C LYS A 72 -3.86 -5.50 15.99
N PRO A 73 -4.85 -6.24 16.54
CA PRO A 73 -5.91 -5.66 17.36
C PRO A 73 -5.36 -5.25 18.72
N VAL A 74 -5.82 -4.14 19.24
CA VAL A 74 -5.47 -3.61 20.57
C VAL A 74 -6.75 -3.25 21.30
N PHE A 75 -6.89 -3.76 22.50
CA PHE A 75 -8.05 -3.55 23.35
C PHE A 75 -7.69 -2.56 24.46
N PRO A 76 -8.38 -1.40 24.57
CA PRO A 76 -8.18 -0.44 25.67
C PRO A 76 -8.63 -0.98 27.01
N LYS A 77 -9.57 -1.91 26.98
CA LYS A 77 -10.11 -2.67 28.11
C LYS A 77 -10.13 -4.16 27.77
N ASP A 78 -10.92 -4.91 28.48
CA ASP A 78 -11.11 -6.33 28.20
C ASP A 78 -11.64 -6.54 26.78
N GLY A 79 -11.12 -7.56 26.12
CA GLY A 79 -11.50 -7.95 24.77
C GLY A 79 -10.74 -9.17 24.32
N LYS A 80 -11.33 -9.90 23.36
CA LYS A 80 -10.75 -11.11 22.83
C LYS A 80 -10.76 -11.09 21.31
N CYS A 81 -9.84 -11.81 20.70
CA CYS A 81 -9.85 -12.04 19.27
C CYS A 81 -9.37 -13.43 18.92
N ASP A 82 -9.94 -13.96 17.84
CA ASP A 82 -9.42 -15.12 17.13
C ASP A 82 -8.87 -14.67 15.79
N ILE A 83 -7.65 -15.06 15.49
CA ILE A 83 -6.98 -14.75 14.23
C ILE A 83 -6.81 -16.04 13.44
N THR A 84 -7.29 -16.00 12.22
CA THR A 84 -7.20 -17.10 11.25
C THR A 84 -6.55 -16.57 9.96
N ASP A 85 -6.25 -17.47 9.03
CA ASP A 85 -5.74 -17.11 7.71
C ASP A 85 -6.78 -16.39 6.82
N SER A 86 -8.03 -16.24 7.31
CA SER A 86 -9.10 -15.52 6.63
C SER A 86 -9.43 -14.16 7.25
N GLY A 87 -8.94 -13.86 8.46
CA GLY A 87 -9.19 -12.58 9.12
C GLY A 87 -9.11 -12.61 10.64
N ILE A 88 -9.59 -11.53 11.24
CA ILE A 88 -9.64 -11.31 12.69
C ILE A 88 -11.10 -11.26 13.12
N HIS A 89 -11.48 -12.12 14.04
CA HIS A 89 -12.78 -12.09 14.71
C HIS A 89 -12.61 -11.50 16.11
N VAL A 90 -13.32 -10.41 16.41
CA VAL A 90 -13.24 -9.67 17.68
C VAL A 90 -14.54 -9.86 18.45
N TYR A 91 -14.45 -10.10 19.75
CA TYR A 91 -15.62 -10.31 20.63
C TYR A 91 -15.33 -9.93 22.08
N ASP A 92 -16.34 -9.86 22.90
CA ASP A 92 -16.28 -9.49 24.31
C ASP A 92 -15.63 -8.11 24.57
N THR A 93 -15.90 -7.11 23.69
CA THR A 93 -15.39 -5.75 23.85
C THR A 93 -16.32 -4.72 23.22
N ASP A 94 -16.37 -3.53 23.83
CA ASP A 94 -17.06 -2.35 23.28
C ASP A 94 -16.16 -1.49 22.39
N GLU A 95 -14.82 -1.69 22.48
CA GLU A 95 -13.85 -0.87 21.78
C GLU A 95 -12.62 -1.69 21.37
N VAL A 96 -12.24 -1.56 20.11
CA VAL A 96 -11.00 -2.09 19.57
C VAL A 96 -10.39 -1.09 18.59
N TYR A 97 -9.08 -0.94 18.59
CA TYR A 97 -8.38 -0.28 17.50
C TYR A 97 -7.32 -1.20 16.91
N PHE A 98 -7.05 -1.00 15.62
CA PHE A 98 -6.11 -1.81 14.89
C PHE A 98 -4.85 -1.00 14.62
N VAL A 99 -3.70 -1.58 14.90
CA VAL A 99 -2.40 -1.01 14.52
C VAL A 99 -1.87 -1.77 13.32
N LEU A 100 -1.68 -1.05 12.22
CA LEU A 100 -1.16 -1.58 10.96
C LEU A 100 0.23 -1.03 10.71
N SER A 101 1.18 -1.92 10.43
CA SER A 101 2.50 -1.59 9.92
C SER A 101 2.73 -2.25 8.57
N MET A 102 3.37 -1.53 7.66
CA MET A 102 3.70 -2.03 6.33
C MET A 102 5.15 -1.68 6.00
N ALA A 103 5.82 -2.60 5.32
CA ALA A 103 7.16 -2.39 4.80
C ALA A 103 7.35 -3.10 3.46
N THR A 104 8.35 -2.64 2.73
CA THR A 104 8.77 -3.25 1.47
C THR A 104 10.27 -3.55 1.54
N SER A 105 10.72 -4.39 0.62
CA SER A 105 12.15 -4.70 0.46
C SER A 105 12.96 -3.57 -0.21
N PHE A 106 12.37 -2.40 -0.45
CA PHE A 106 13.08 -1.27 -1.04
C PHE A 106 14.30 -0.86 -0.22
N ASN A 107 15.47 -0.81 -0.87
CA ASN A 107 16.77 -0.53 -0.26
C ASN A 107 17.59 0.50 -1.05
N GLY A 108 16.94 1.41 -1.75
CA GLY A 108 17.57 2.42 -2.59
C GLY A 108 17.20 2.25 -4.06
N PHE A 109 17.33 3.36 -4.82
CA PHE A 109 16.94 3.41 -6.23
C PHE A 109 17.92 2.66 -7.16
N ASP A 110 19.14 2.44 -6.69
CA ASP A 110 20.26 1.79 -7.38
C ASP A 110 20.38 0.29 -7.10
N LYS A 111 19.48 -0.27 -6.27
CA LYS A 111 19.52 -1.67 -5.84
C LYS A 111 18.28 -2.44 -6.29
N SER A 112 18.50 -3.69 -6.64
CA SER A 112 17.39 -4.61 -6.94
C SER A 112 16.60 -4.94 -5.67
N PRO A 113 15.31 -4.58 -5.55
CA PRO A 113 14.54 -4.81 -4.33
C PRO A 113 14.28 -6.28 -4.03
N SER A 114 14.46 -7.18 -5.00
CA SER A 114 14.31 -8.62 -4.79
C SER A 114 15.61 -9.35 -4.48
N ARG A 115 16.78 -8.80 -4.89
CA ARG A 115 18.08 -9.41 -4.69
C ARG A 115 18.91 -8.74 -3.62
N GLU A 116 18.83 -7.42 -3.54
CA GLU A 116 19.61 -6.57 -2.64
C GLU A 116 18.69 -5.81 -1.68
N GLY A 117 17.44 -6.26 -1.57
CA GLY A 117 16.43 -5.67 -0.71
C GLY A 117 16.68 -5.93 0.76
N ILE A 118 16.01 -5.15 1.61
CA ILE A 118 15.95 -5.40 3.05
C ILE A 118 14.77 -6.31 3.37
N ASP A 119 14.85 -7.04 4.47
CA ASP A 119 13.75 -7.90 4.93
C ASP A 119 12.53 -7.04 5.35
N PRO A 120 11.41 -7.09 4.61
CA PRO A 120 10.22 -6.31 4.95
C PRO A 120 9.54 -6.80 6.23
N SER A 121 9.70 -8.08 6.59
CA SER A 121 9.09 -8.68 7.77
C SER A 121 9.70 -8.10 9.05
N ALA A 122 11.02 -8.12 9.16
CA ALA A 122 11.72 -7.55 10.30
C ALA A 122 11.45 -6.04 10.45
N LYS A 123 11.41 -5.31 9.33
CA LYS A 123 11.13 -3.88 9.32
C LYS A 123 9.69 -3.59 9.75
N ALA A 124 8.69 -4.30 9.22
CA ALA A 124 7.28 -4.13 9.59
C ALA A 124 7.06 -4.46 11.07
N ALA A 125 7.66 -5.57 11.56
CA ALA A 125 7.58 -5.97 12.96
C ALA A 125 8.16 -4.89 13.89
N GLY A 126 9.36 -4.39 13.61
CA GLY A 126 9.99 -3.37 14.45
C GLY A 126 9.20 -2.04 14.49
N ILE A 127 8.58 -1.64 13.39
CA ILE A 127 7.70 -0.47 13.36
C ILE A 127 6.44 -0.71 14.20
N LEU A 128 5.82 -1.89 14.06
CA LEU A 128 4.62 -2.26 14.81
C LEU A 128 4.90 -2.29 16.31
N ASP A 129 5.98 -2.95 16.73
CA ASP A 129 6.37 -3.05 18.15
C ASP A 129 6.61 -1.68 18.78
N LYS A 130 7.27 -0.80 18.02
CA LYS A 130 7.47 0.59 18.46
C LYS A 130 6.15 1.36 18.55
N ALA A 131 5.22 1.17 17.62
CA ALA A 131 3.89 1.81 17.70
C ALA A 131 3.10 1.29 18.92
N LEU A 132 3.15 -0.01 19.18
CA LEU A 132 2.46 -0.65 20.31
C LEU A 132 3.01 -0.24 21.69
N SER A 133 4.22 0.33 21.76
CA SER A 133 4.75 0.90 23.01
C SER A 133 4.07 2.23 23.42
N TYR A 134 3.23 2.79 22.56
CA TYR A 134 2.44 4.00 22.82
C TYR A 134 0.95 3.67 22.85
N ASN A 135 0.20 4.40 23.67
CA ASN A 135 -1.26 4.38 23.59
C ASN A 135 -1.78 5.23 22.39
N TYR A 136 -3.03 5.00 22.01
CA TYR A 136 -3.67 5.72 20.89
C TYR A 136 -3.60 7.25 21.03
N ARG A 137 -3.82 7.78 22.24
CA ARG A 137 -3.81 9.24 22.50
C ARG A 137 -2.44 9.85 22.18
N THR A 138 -1.38 9.19 22.61
CA THR A 138 0.00 9.63 22.34
C THR A 138 0.34 9.56 20.87
N LEU A 139 -0.04 8.46 20.19
CA LEU A 139 0.17 8.34 18.73
C LEU A 139 -0.56 9.45 17.98
N LYS A 140 -1.82 9.69 18.29
CA LYS A 140 -2.62 10.75 17.67
C LYS A 140 -2.02 12.14 17.90
N GLN A 141 -1.58 12.43 19.12
CA GLN A 141 -0.96 13.71 19.45
C GLN A 141 0.31 13.92 18.61
N ARG A 142 1.24 12.98 18.64
CA ARG A 142 2.50 13.05 17.88
C ARG A 142 2.27 13.23 16.39
N HIS A 143 1.35 12.45 15.82
CA HIS A 143 0.97 12.58 14.41
C HIS A 143 0.40 13.97 14.10
N THR A 144 -0.49 14.48 14.96
CA THR A 144 -1.12 15.79 14.75
C THR A 144 -0.09 16.93 14.83
N GLU A 145 0.84 16.87 15.77
CA GLU A 145 1.90 17.87 15.94
C GLU A 145 2.84 17.87 14.73
N ASP A 146 3.31 16.70 14.31
CA ASP A 146 4.19 16.55 13.15
C ASP A 146 3.50 17.04 11.87
N TYR A 147 2.29 16.57 11.58
CA TYR A 147 1.50 16.98 10.43
C TYR A 147 1.28 18.50 10.40
N ARG A 148 0.85 19.11 11.50
CA ARG A 148 0.58 20.55 11.59
C ARG A 148 1.85 21.39 11.43
N SER A 149 3.00 20.89 11.82
CA SER A 149 4.28 21.58 11.63
C SER A 149 4.58 21.85 10.15
N LEU A 150 4.09 21.00 9.25
CA LEU A 150 4.23 21.13 7.80
C LEU A 150 2.99 21.80 7.18
N PHE A 151 1.80 21.29 7.50
CA PHE A 151 0.53 21.74 6.91
C PHE A 151 0.26 23.23 7.14
N ASN A 152 0.54 23.73 8.33
CA ASN A 152 0.28 25.15 8.68
C ASN A 152 1.25 26.14 8.01
N ARG A 153 2.24 25.67 7.25
CA ARG A 153 3.15 26.54 6.48
C ARG A 153 2.51 27.12 5.24
N VAL A 154 1.43 26.52 4.74
CA VAL A 154 0.74 26.93 3.53
C VAL A 154 -0.73 27.10 3.84
N ASP A 155 -1.27 28.32 3.58
CA ASP A 155 -2.71 28.61 3.61
C ASP A 155 -3.13 29.11 2.24
N PHE A 156 -4.05 28.39 1.61
CA PHE A 156 -4.58 28.73 0.30
C PHE A 156 -6.09 28.85 0.36
N LYS A 157 -6.58 30.08 0.14
CA LYS A 157 -8.01 30.41 0.21
C LYS A 157 -8.52 30.84 -1.15
N LEU A 158 -9.46 30.09 -1.70
CA LEU A 158 -10.24 30.49 -2.86
C LEU A 158 -11.57 31.11 -2.41
N ALA A 159 -12.00 32.13 -3.12
CA ALA A 159 -13.34 32.68 -2.93
C ALA A 159 -14.37 31.58 -3.27
N SER A 160 -15.33 31.40 -2.38
CA SER A 160 -16.43 30.45 -2.58
C SER A 160 -17.67 30.95 -1.82
N SER A 161 -18.86 30.72 -2.38
CA SER A 161 -20.11 31.10 -1.69
C SER A 161 -20.34 30.15 -0.48
N PRO A 162 -21.19 30.59 0.48
CA PRO A 162 -21.59 29.72 1.60
C PRO A 162 -22.22 28.41 1.13
N GLU A 163 -23.03 28.45 0.06
CA GLU A 163 -23.70 27.29 -0.53
C GLU A 163 -22.68 26.30 -1.08
N GLN A 164 -21.65 26.77 -1.79
CA GLN A 164 -20.57 25.95 -2.29
C GLN A 164 -19.74 25.30 -1.16
N LYS A 165 -19.52 26.02 -0.05
CA LYS A 165 -18.81 25.48 1.12
C LYS A 165 -19.58 24.37 1.83
N ALA A 166 -20.90 24.50 1.89
CA ALA A 166 -21.80 23.52 2.51
C ALA A 166 -22.01 22.26 1.66
N MET A 167 -21.71 22.34 0.36
CA MET A 167 -21.96 21.26 -0.58
C MET A 167 -20.89 20.16 -0.46
N PRO A 168 -21.27 18.86 -0.39
CA PRO A 168 -20.35 17.74 -0.48
C PRO A 168 -19.53 17.75 -1.77
N THR A 169 -18.31 17.23 -1.73
CA THR A 169 -17.35 17.32 -2.85
C THR A 169 -17.86 16.63 -4.12
N ASP A 170 -18.52 15.48 -4.01
CA ASP A 170 -19.15 14.77 -5.12
C ASP A 170 -20.16 15.63 -5.85
N LYS A 171 -21.02 16.33 -5.11
CA LYS A 171 -22.03 17.25 -5.67
C LYS A 171 -21.40 18.47 -6.35
N ARG A 172 -20.31 18.97 -5.80
CA ARG A 172 -19.55 20.08 -6.42
C ARG A 172 -18.94 19.67 -7.76
N ILE A 173 -18.40 18.43 -7.85
CA ILE A 173 -17.85 17.88 -9.10
C ILE A 173 -18.96 17.74 -10.15
N GLU A 174 -20.11 17.17 -9.78
CA GLU A 174 -21.26 17.01 -10.68
C GLU A 174 -21.74 18.36 -11.25
N GLN A 175 -21.85 19.40 -10.41
CA GLN A 175 -22.25 20.74 -10.85
C GLN A 175 -21.21 21.39 -11.77
N PHE A 176 -19.93 21.23 -11.46
CA PHE A 176 -18.85 21.78 -12.30
C PHE A 176 -18.85 21.20 -13.71
N ALA A 177 -19.21 19.93 -13.87
CA ALA A 177 -19.31 19.28 -15.17
C ALA A 177 -20.51 19.76 -16.02
N GLN A 178 -21.48 20.48 -15.40
CA GLN A 178 -22.69 21.00 -16.06
C GLN A 178 -22.57 22.46 -16.47
N THR A 179 -21.54 23.18 -16.04
CA THR A 179 -21.22 24.55 -16.39
C THR A 179 -20.15 24.65 -17.45
#